data_4144058ae03127a588577dcd416cb393
#
_entry.id   4144058ae03127a588577dcd416cb393
#
_cell.length_a   1.000
_cell.length_b   1.000
_cell.length_c   1.000
_cell.angle_alpha   90.00
_cell.angle_beta   90.00
_cell.angle_gamma   90.00
#
_symmetry.space_group_name_H-M   'P 1'
#
loop_
_entity.id
_entity.type
_entity.pdbx_description
1 polymer ?
#
loop_
_entity_poly.entity_id
_entity_poly.type
_entity_poly.pdbx_seq_one_letter_code
_entity_poly.pdbx_strand_id
1 'polypeptide(L)'
;MGLISGLRSVIIDRWSPFNYKPLYSDQMGMPNRRAFPEAHATWVPPYDERRLAAYKLLTAYDKNQVAGLSAFIDGDDARDRREFGDPSMFVDTITSHVLGDEQTLTVPGAEQAGGDQSTPEAEIAERVQTLLREWADEELLPMRLLQTERKTVALGDGVYLLHWDADKQRVRIKTYDPGFYFPIVGEDDDGSDFPDRIHFAWELPEDKARRLPARLRRITYHLDWIRPQSVNGVDRTGRPVRATVLSEPSDDQAPQPVLGQGDTLDPQGAITRLYPWSERPSYKTVYLTDATWELGDLKGPVDVDTLPMDKAHFATNGQGEILDQLDLYQDFIPVIHVPNTVPEPGEHWGESSLAKVLQVFDELSGSDTDSSRASATTGSPILAISGKAINGQQQYTAGPGMVLTLGEGGSITSVETSGNLAELRNHVQDLKDRASTAARLPAVALGTADPAEFKSGYQMQLAFGPMDSLMSGMRLARDHADRLLPKFVQRLFQAGQHPDWVGLPVLPAKLMRGAYTPTDKAAVLEEVATARNAKLISLETAIRRLQEIGWPIEDAEEEIKRIDARSFEDARNLADALGNPEETAAFLGREAPEQPDPPAVILPAAGTGTGQDDDAQAAADAGAAASGGNTA
;
A
#
# COMPACT_ATOMS: atom_id res chain seq x y z
N MET A 1 41.57 5.86 -18.01
CA MET A 1 40.46 5.80 -17.01
C MET A 1 39.35 4.80 -17.36
N GLY A 2 39.18 4.35 -18.60
CA GLY A 2 38.07 3.45 -18.98
C GLY A 2 38.13 1.99 -18.49
N LEU A 3 39.30 1.43 -18.23
CA LEU A 3 39.44 0.01 -17.84
C LEU A 3 39.10 -0.22 -16.35
N ILE A 4 39.40 0.73 -15.49
CA ILE A 4 39.12 0.62 -14.03
C ILE A 4 37.63 0.87 -13.75
N SER A 5 36.97 1.78 -14.48
CA SER A 5 35.54 2.00 -14.37
C SER A 5 34.74 0.81 -14.89
N GLY A 6 35.18 0.18 -15.99
CA GLY A 6 34.55 -1.03 -16.52
C GLY A 6 34.70 -2.24 -15.59
N LEU A 7 35.86 -2.41 -14.92
CA LEU A 7 36.05 -3.47 -13.93
C LEU A 7 35.20 -3.23 -12.66
N ARG A 8 35.03 -1.96 -12.27
CA ARG A 8 34.22 -1.56 -11.13
C ARG A 8 32.73 -1.81 -11.36
N SER A 9 32.23 -1.51 -12.56
CA SER A 9 30.84 -1.81 -12.94
C SER A 9 30.58 -3.32 -12.99
N VAL A 10 31.48 -4.11 -13.54
CA VAL A 10 31.37 -5.59 -13.58
C VAL A 10 31.41 -6.22 -12.20
N ILE A 11 32.18 -5.67 -11.26
CA ILE A 11 32.22 -6.16 -9.88
C ILE A 11 30.93 -5.76 -9.17
N ILE A 12 30.46 -4.54 -9.32
CA ILE A 12 29.19 -4.07 -8.76
C ILE A 12 28.02 -4.88 -9.32
N ASP A 13 27.98 -5.11 -10.61
CA ASP A 13 26.93 -5.92 -11.27
C ASP A 13 26.95 -7.40 -10.82
N ARG A 14 28.10 -7.95 -10.45
CA ARG A 14 28.18 -9.32 -9.91
C ARG A 14 27.85 -9.44 -8.43
N TRP A 15 28.04 -8.40 -7.62
CA TRP A 15 27.69 -8.39 -6.19
C TRP A 15 26.25 -7.93 -5.95
N SER A 16 25.61 -7.35 -6.94
CA SER A 16 24.24 -6.86 -6.85
C SER A 16 23.12 -7.93 -6.81
N PRO A 17 23.29 -9.23 -7.18
CA PRO A 17 22.18 -10.18 -7.21
C PRO A 17 21.51 -10.44 -5.86
N PHE A 18 22.20 -10.18 -4.75
CA PHE A 18 21.70 -10.51 -3.42
C PHE A 18 20.85 -9.41 -2.77
N ASN A 19 21.07 -8.13 -3.11
CA ASN A 19 20.33 -7.01 -2.52
C ASN A 19 19.82 -5.99 -3.54
N TYR A 20 20.15 -6.15 -4.81
CA TYR A 20 19.78 -5.22 -5.84
C TYR A 20 18.40 -5.54 -6.39
N LYS A 21 17.40 -4.84 -5.92
CA LYS A 21 16.15 -4.72 -6.68
C LYS A 21 16.34 -3.57 -7.67
N PRO A 22 16.22 -3.84 -8.97
CA PRO A 22 16.29 -2.75 -9.95
C PRO A 22 15.29 -1.67 -9.58
N LEU A 23 15.66 -0.44 -9.81
CA LEU A 23 14.81 0.74 -9.63
C LEU A 23 13.43 0.56 -10.26
N TYR A 24 13.34 -0.33 -11.22
CA TYR A 24 12.29 -0.35 -12.20
C TYR A 24 11.61 -1.69 -12.26
N SER A 25 10.31 -1.62 -12.38
CA SER A 25 9.42 -2.77 -12.43
C SER A 25 9.59 -3.68 -13.65
N ASP A 26 10.25 -3.25 -14.71
CA ASP A 26 10.51 -4.04 -15.91
C ASP A 26 11.35 -5.29 -15.64
N GLN A 27 12.15 -5.27 -14.59
CA GLN A 27 12.96 -6.43 -14.19
C GLN A 27 12.29 -7.31 -13.12
N MET A 28 11.13 -6.92 -12.63
CA MET A 28 10.39 -7.63 -11.58
C MET A 28 9.30 -8.56 -12.13
N GLY A 29 9.62 -9.37 -13.13
CA GLY A 29 8.68 -10.31 -13.74
C GLY A 29 7.77 -9.71 -14.79
N MET A 30 8.01 -8.47 -15.21
CA MET A 30 7.37 -7.85 -16.37
C MET A 30 8.41 -7.52 -17.44
N PRO A 31 8.95 -8.52 -18.15
CA PRO A 31 10.07 -8.33 -19.07
C PRO A 31 9.73 -7.45 -20.30
N ASN A 32 8.45 -7.18 -20.51
CA ASN A 32 7.97 -6.42 -21.66
C ASN A 32 7.60 -4.97 -21.32
N ARG A 33 8.00 -4.47 -20.16
CA ARG A 33 7.66 -3.12 -19.72
C ARG A 33 8.90 -2.44 -19.16
N ARG A 34 9.23 -1.26 -19.71
CA ARG A 34 10.21 -0.39 -19.07
C ARG A 34 9.66 0.09 -17.74
N ALA A 35 10.57 0.38 -16.85
CA ALA A 35 10.27 0.90 -15.54
C ALA A 35 9.63 2.29 -15.62
N PHE A 36 10.19 3.28 -15.11
CA PHE A 36 9.66 4.62 -15.24
C PHE A 36 9.71 5.13 -16.68
N PRO A 37 8.70 5.91 -17.12
CA PRO A 37 8.86 6.75 -18.29
C PRO A 37 10.09 7.64 -18.10
N GLU A 38 10.91 7.77 -19.15
CA GLU A 38 11.98 8.77 -19.10
C GLU A 38 11.34 10.16 -19.07
N ALA A 39 11.77 11.01 -18.13
CA ALA A 39 11.19 12.33 -17.94
C ALA A 39 11.22 13.20 -19.20
N HIS A 40 12.23 13.02 -20.05
CA HIS A 40 12.40 13.74 -21.32
C HIS A 40 11.99 12.92 -22.54
N ALA A 41 11.18 11.87 -22.37
CA ALA A 41 10.63 11.15 -23.51
C ALA A 41 9.72 12.07 -24.33
N THR A 42 9.75 11.96 -25.65
CA THR A 42 9.05 12.87 -26.57
C THR A 42 7.53 12.88 -26.40
N TRP A 43 6.97 11.87 -25.76
CA TRP A 43 5.55 11.69 -25.52
C TRP A 43 5.09 12.09 -24.11
N VAL A 44 6.04 12.45 -23.22
CA VAL A 44 5.73 12.92 -21.87
C VAL A 44 5.36 14.39 -21.93
N PRO A 45 4.22 14.80 -21.32
CA PRO A 45 3.85 16.20 -21.25
C PRO A 45 4.90 17.04 -20.49
N PRO A 46 5.20 18.26 -20.91
CA PRO A 46 6.20 19.10 -20.24
C PRO A 46 5.93 19.37 -18.76
N TYR A 47 4.66 19.42 -18.34
CA TYR A 47 4.28 19.59 -16.94
C TYR A 47 4.54 18.34 -16.08
N ASP A 48 4.59 17.15 -16.69
CA ASP A 48 4.90 15.89 -16.00
C ASP A 48 6.41 15.57 -15.93
N GLU A 49 7.25 16.25 -16.73
CA GLU A 49 8.70 16.00 -16.74
C GLU A 49 9.32 16.14 -15.35
N ARG A 50 8.95 17.21 -14.61
CA ARG A 50 9.46 17.48 -13.26
C ARG A 50 9.00 16.41 -12.27
N ARG A 51 7.74 16.01 -12.35
CA ARG A 51 7.17 14.96 -11.51
C ARG A 51 7.87 13.63 -11.70
N LEU A 52 8.05 13.21 -12.95
CA LEU A 52 8.75 11.96 -13.27
C LEU A 52 10.22 11.98 -12.87
N ALA A 53 10.91 13.12 -13.04
CA ALA A 53 12.28 13.29 -12.57
C ALA A 53 12.37 13.20 -11.04
N ALA A 54 11.42 13.81 -10.31
CA ALA A 54 11.32 13.71 -8.86
C ALA A 54 11.06 12.27 -8.40
N TYR A 55 10.13 11.54 -9.04
CA TYR A 55 9.86 10.15 -8.70
C TYR A 55 11.08 9.24 -8.93
N LYS A 56 11.84 9.50 -9.99
CA LYS A 56 13.09 8.78 -10.28
C LYS A 56 14.12 9.01 -9.19
N LEU A 57 14.30 10.25 -8.77
CA LEU A 57 15.20 10.64 -7.68
C LEU A 57 14.77 9.99 -6.36
N LEU A 58 13.50 10.16 -5.96
CA LEU A 58 12.95 9.60 -4.73
C LEU A 58 13.04 8.07 -4.68
N THR A 59 12.82 7.41 -5.81
CA THR A 59 12.99 5.95 -5.91
C THR A 59 14.46 5.55 -5.73
N ALA A 60 15.41 6.34 -6.22
CA ALA A 60 16.84 6.09 -6.01
C ALA A 60 17.23 6.18 -4.53
N TYR A 61 16.67 7.15 -3.78
CA TYR A 61 16.85 7.24 -2.33
C TYR A 61 16.18 6.08 -1.58
N ASP A 62 14.91 5.79 -1.87
CA ASP A 62 14.17 4.68 -1.25
C ASP A 62 14.85 3.32 -1.45
N LYS A 63 15.46 3.11 -2.63
CA LYS A 63 16.14 1.84 -2.95
C LYS A 63 17.64 1.84 -2.64
N ASN A 64 18.17 2.93 -2.07
CA ASN A 64 19.59 3.11 -1.77
C ASN A 64 20.50 2.84 -2.98
N GLN A 65 20.16 3.36 -4.14
CA GLN A 65 20.91 3.09 -5.37
C GLN A 65 21.91 4.19 -5.66
N VAL A 66 23.14 4.04 -5.18
CA VAL A 66 24.25 4.98 -5.38
C VAL A 66 24.49 5.27 -6.86
N ALA A 67 24.41 4.27 -7.73
CA ALA A 67 24.58 4.48 -9.18
C ALA A 67 23.50 5.38 -9.78
N GLY A 68 22.25 5.27 -9.28
CA GLY A 68 21.16 6.19 -9.65
C GLY A 68 21.38 7.59 -9.11
N LEU A 69 21.81 7.71 -7.86
CA LEU A 69 22.07 9.00 -7.21
C LEU A 69 23.27 9.72 -7.82
N SER A 70 24.33 9.01 -8.21
CA SER A 70 25.50 9.61 -8.87
C SER A 70 25.17 10.21 -10.23
N ALA A 71 24.12 9.76 -10.89
CA ALA A 71 23.66 10.33 -12.16
C ALA A 71 23.04 11.75 -12.02
N PHE A 72 22.66 12.14 -10.81
CA PHE A 72 22.10 13.47 -10.50
C PHE A 72 23.16 14.47 -10.01
N ILE A 73 24.42 14.06 -9.84
CA ILE A 73 25.51 14.90 -9.37
C ILE A 73 26.48 15.13 -10.52
N ASP A 74 26.46 16.34 -11.08
CA ASP A 74 27.42 16.77 -12.07
C ASP A 74 28.74 17.22 -11.40
N GLY A 75 29.87 16.65 -11.84
CA GLY A 75 31.20 17.17 -11.57
C GLY A 75 32.13 16.28 -10.73
N ASP A 76 33.35 16.80 -10.50
CA ASP A 76 34.44 16.17 -9.72
C ASP A 76 34.12 16.02 -8.21
N ASP A 77 32.98 16.55 -7.77
CA ASP A 77 32.52 16.52 -6.37
C ASP A 77 31.70 15.27 -6.02
N ALA A 78 31.65 14.25 -6.87
CA ALA A 78 30.99 12.98 -6.56
C ALA A 78 31.67 12.32 -5.35
N ARG A 79 31.21 12.65 -4.15
CA ARG A 79 31.65 11.98 -2.91
C ARG A 79 31.32 10.49 -3.05
N ASP A 80 32.27 9.65 -2.66
CA ASP A 80 31.97 8.21 -2.51
C ASP A 80 30.86 8.07 -1.45
N ARG A 81 29.73 7.55 -1.85
CA ARG A 81 28.58 7.32 -0.96
C ARG A 81 28.45 5.84 -0.68
N ARG A 82 28.12 5.51 0.55
CA ARG A 82 27.73 4.16 0.95
C ARG A 82 26.22 4.09 1.10
N GLU A 83 25.67 2.91 0.87
CA GLU A 83 24.24 2.64 1.01
C GLU A 83 23.97 2.14 2.43
N PHE A 84 23.35 2.97 3.28
CA PHE A 84 23.08 2.62 4.69
C PHE A 84 21.61 2.29 4.98
N GLY A 85 20.70 2.53 4.03
CA GLY A 85 19.30 2.13 4.16
C GLY A 85 18.40 3.07 4.97
N ASP A 86 18.92 4.19 5.45
CA ASP A 86 18.16 5.13 6.29
C ASP A 86 16.86 5.64 5.60
N PRO A 87 16.87 6.09 4.32
CA PRO A 87 15.64 6.53 3.65
C PRO A 87 14.57 5.43 3.57
N SER A 88 14.97 4.19 3.28
CA SER A 88 14.06 3.05 3.22
C SER A 88 13.43 2.76 4.58
N MET A 89 14.22 2.81 5.65
CA MET A 89 13.72 2.62 7.02
C MET A 89 12.67 3.67 7.40
N PHE A 90 12.89 4.94 7.03
CA PHE A 90 11.91 6.02 7.25
C PHE A 90 10.60 5.74 6.49
N VAL A 91 10.69 5.37 5.22
CA VAL A 91 9.51 5.00 4.41
C VAL A 91 8.76 3.83 5.02
N ASP A 92 9.47 2.78 5.43
CA ASP A 92 8.86 1.58 6.00
C ASP A 92 8.20 1.87 7.36
N THR A 93 8.83 2.69 8.21
CA THR A 93 8.29 3.11 9.49
C THR A 93 7.00 3.94 9.30
N ILE A 94 7.02 4.95 8.43
CA ILE A 94 5.83 5.77 8.15
C ILE A 94 4.73 4.91 7.54
N THR A 95 5.05 4.03 6.59
CA THR A 95 4.06 3.16 5.94
C THR A 95 3.34 2.26 6.94
N SER A 96 4.08 1.63 7.86
CA SER A 96 3.49 0.76 8.89
C SER A 96 2.53 1.52 9.81
N HIS A 97 2.87 2.75 10.18
CA HIS A 97 2.03 3.57 11.05
C HIS A 97 0.81 4.18 10.32
N VAL A 98 0.93 4.52 9.03
CA VAL A 98 -0.21 4.98 8.23
C VAL A 98 -1.23 3.86 8.06
N LEU A 99 -0.78 2.64 7.77
CA LEU A 99 -1.64 1.47 7.61
C LEU A 99 -2.29 1.06 8.94
N GLY A 100 -1.51 1.08 10.03
CA GLY A 100 -1.93 0.50 11.31
C GLY A 100 -1.82 -1.02 11.31
N ASP A 101 -2.26 -1.62 12.40
CA ASP A 101 -2.17 -3.06 12.64
C ASP A 101 -3.23 -3.87 11.89
N GLU A 102 -4.41 -3.28 11.61
CA GLU A 102 -5.51 -3.95 10.94
C GLU A 102 -6.22 -3.01 9.94
N GLN A 103 -6.70 -3.56 8.84
CA GLN A 103 -7.48 -2.83 7.84
C GLN A 103 -8.81 -3.55 7.60
N THR A 104 -9.92 -2.93 8.01
CA THR A 104 -11.25 -3.52 7.94
C THR A 104 -12.22 -2.64 7.14
N LEU A 105 -13.15 -3.28 6.42
CA LEU A 105 -14.23 -2.59 5.73
C LEU A 105 -15.46 -2.54 6.65
N THR A 106 -15.99 -1.35 6.85
CA THR A 106 -17.18 -1.12 7.70
C THR A 106 -18.28 -0.42 6.93
N VAL A 107 -19.51 -0.86 7.15
CA VAL A 107 -20.73 -0.26 6.63
C VAL A 107 -21.52 0.28 7.82
N PRO A 108 -21.83 1.58 7.89
CA PRO A 108 -22.63 2.14 8.99
C PRO A 108 -24.00 1.46 9.10
N GLY A 109 -24.38 1.09 10.31
CA GLY A 109 -25.65 0.41 10.60
C GLY A 109 -25.57 -1.12 10.57
N ALA A 110 -24.52 -1.72 10.03
CA ALA A 110 -24.33 -3.18 10.04
C ALA A 110 -24.27 -3.74 11.49
N GLU A 111 -23.80 -2.93 12.42
CA GLU A 111 -23.72 -3.28 13.84
C GLU A 111 -25.09 -3.39 14.54
N GLN A 112 -26.17 -2.99 13.90
CA GLN A 112 -27.53 -3.06 14.43
C GLN A 112 -28.31 -4.28 13.94
N ALA A 113 -27.70 -5.10 13.10
CA ALA A 113 -28.28 -6.34 12.62
C ALA A 113 -28.23 -7.43 13.71
N GLY A 114 -29.21 -8.32 13.71
CA GLY A 114 -29.22 -9.48 14.62
C GLY A 114 -29.79 -9.26 16.01
N GLY A 115 -30.04 -8.00 16.43
CA GLY A 115 -30.65 -7.70 17.72
C GLY A 115 -32.18 -7.75 17.72
N ASP A 116 -32.79 -7.68 18.92
CA ASP A 116 -34.28 -7.64 19.12
C ASP A 116 -34.96 -6.47 18.38
N GLN A 117 -34.19 -5.48 17.92
CA GLN A 117 -34.61 -4.30 17.15
C GLN A 117 -33.94 -4.23 15.78
N SER A 118 -33.52 -5.37 15.22
CA SER A 118 -32.94 -5.41 13.88
C SER A 118 -33.92 -4.85 12.87
N THR A 119 -33.46 -3.93 12.04
CA THR A 119 -34.22 -3.37 10.92
C THR A 119 -33.81 -4.05 9.62
N PRO A 120 -34.69 -4.11 8.61
CA PRO A 120 -34.31 -4.66 7.30
C PRO A 120 -33.10 -3.93 6.68
N GLU A 121 -32.94 -2.63 6.98
CA GLU A 121 -31.80 -1.83 6.52
C GLU A 121 -30.50 -2.28 7.19
N ALA A 122 -30.53 -2.64 8.48
CA ALA A 122 -29.37 -3.15 9.20
C ALA A 122 -28.92 -4.53 8.67
N GLU A 123 -29.87 -5.42 8.38
CA GLU A 123 -29.58 -6.73 7.77
C GLU A 123 -28.95 -6.59 6.38
N ILE A 124 -29.43 -5.62 5.59
CA ILE A 124 -28.82 -5.32 4.28
C ILE A 124 -27.39 -4.76 4.48
N ALA A 125 -27.19 -3.87 5.45
CA ALA A 125 -25.89 -3.29 5.75
C ALA A 125 -24.87 -4.36 6.19
N GLU A 126 -25.28 -5.28 7.06
CA GLU A 126 -24.47 -6.42 7.49
C GLU A 126 -24.12 -7.35 6.31
N ARG A 127 -25.11 -7.67 5.48
CA ARG A 127 -24.87 -8.48 4.27
C ARG A 127 -23.84 -7.84 3.35
N VAL A 128 -23.97 -6.53 3.07
CA VAL A 128 -23.02 -5.77 2.24
C VAL A 128 -21.63 -5.75 2.90
N GLN A 129 -21.57 -5.56 4.22
CA GLN A 129 -20.30 -5.58 4.96
C GLN A 129 -19.61 -6.94 4.85
N THR A 130 -20.34 -8.02 5.03
CA THR A 130 -19.82 -9.40 4.90
C THR A 130 -19.25 -9.64 3.50
N LEU A 131 -20.01 -9.31 2.46
CA LEU A 131 -19.56 -9.45 1.07
C LEU A 131 -18.32 -8.61 0.75
N LEU A 132 -18.22 -7.39 1.30
CA LEU A 132 -17.03 -6.54 1.15
C LEU A 132 -15.80 -7.14 1.85
N ARG A 133 -15.98 -7.75 3.01
CA ARG A 133 -14.89 -8.43 3.75
C ARG A 133 -14.44 -9.70 3.03
N GLU A 134 -15.36 -10.51 2.54
CA GLU A 134 -15.04 -11.68 1.70
C GLU A 134 -14.22 -11.27 0.46
N TRP A 135 -14.64 -10.21 -0.23
CA TRP A 135 -13.87 -9.66 -1.35
C TRP A 135 -12.47 -9.19 -0.92
N ALA A 136 -12.35 -8.52 0.23
CA ALA A 136 -11.07 -8.03 0.74
C ALA A 136 -10.09 -9.17 1.03
N ASP A 137 -10.60 -10.28 1.59
CA ASP A 137 -9.81 -11.48 1.87
C ASP A 137 -9.38 -12.18 0.58
N GLU A 138 -10.28 -12.36 -0.37
CA GLU A 138 -9.96 -12.98 -1.67
C GLU A 138 -8.92 -12.20 -2.48
N GLU A 139 -8.98 -10.86 -2.48
CA GLU A 139 -8.03 -10.01 -3.19
C GLU A 139 -6.76 -9.71 -2.40
N LEU A 140 -6.63 -10.24 -1.16
CA LEU A 140 -5.53 -9.97 -0.25
C LEU A 140 -5.34 -8.46 -0.06
N LEU A 141 -6.42 -7.76 0.27
CA LEU A 141 -6.47 -6.30 0.34
C LEU A 141 -5.34 -5.70 1.18
N PRO A 142 -5.01 -6.21 2.40
CA PRO A 142 -3.91 -5.67 3.19
C PRO A 142 -2.57 -5.66 2.45
N MET A 143 -2.28 -6.71 1.67
CA MET A 143 -1.07 -6.77 0.86
C MET A 143 -1.07 -5.72 -0.27
N ARG A 144 -2.23 -5.51 -0.93
CA ARG A 144 -2.37 -4.49 -1.98
C ARG A 144 -2.24 -3.08 -1.41
N LEU A 145 -2.85 -2.85 -0.24
CA LEU A 145 -2.70 -1.59 0.49
C LEU A 145 -1.23 -1.33 0.83
N LEU A 146 -0.51 -2.30 1.39
CA LEU A 146 0.90 -2.16 1.71
C LEU A 146 1.75 -1.82 0.46
N GLN A 147 1.49 -2.49 -0.66
CA GLN A 147 2.20 -2.23 -1.92
C GLN A 147 2.02 -0.79 -2.40
N THR A 148 0.79 -0.27 -2.34
CA THR A 148 0.49 1.10 -2.78
C THR A 148 0.95 2.13 -1.77
N GLU A 149 0.66 1.93 -0.47
CA GLU A 149 1.04 2.87 0.58
C GLU A 149 2.54 3.09 0.65
N ARG A 150 3.34 2.03 0.49
CA ARG A 150 4.79 2.18 0.45
C ARG A 150 5.24 3.08 -0.71
N LYS A 151 4.56 3.00 -1.86
CA LYS A 151 4.81 3.91 -3.00
C LYS A 151 4.31 5.33 -2.70
N THR A 152 3.12 5.44 -2.11
CA THR A 152 2.53 6.71 -1.73
C THR A 152 3.45 7.47 -0.77
N VAL A 153 3.93 6.83 0.28
CA VAL A 153 4.86 7.44 1.25
C VAL A 153 6.19 7.84 0.61
N ALA A 154 6.75 6.97 -0.24
CA ALA A 154 8.05 7.21 -0.86
C ALA A 154 8.01 8.27 -1.97
N LEU A 155 6.98 8.28 -2.80
CA LEU A 155 6.91 9.11 -4.00
C LEU A 155 5.98 10.32 -3.86
N GLY A 156 5.04 10.26 -2.92
CA GLY A 156 4.01 11.29 -2.75
C GLY A 156 2.63 10.84 -3.22
N ASP A 157 2.56 9.82 -4.07
CA ASP A 157 1.33 9.40 -4.72
C ASP A 157 1.24 7.87 -4.86
N GLY A 158 0.03 7.35 -4.80
CA GLY A 158 -0.30 5.96 -5.06
C GLY A 158 -1.51 5.86 -5.97
N VAL A 159 -1.67 4.74 -6.68
CA VAL A 159 -2.77 4.56 -7.63
C VAL A 159 -3.30 3.13 -7.58
N TYR A 160 -4.61 3.01 -7.41
CA TYR A 160 -5.36 1.77 -7.56
C TYR A 160 -6.19 1.79 -8.84
N LEU A 161 -6.22 0.67 -9.54
CA LEU A 161 -7.16 0.40 -10.63
C LEU A 161 -8.02 -0.80 -10.25
N LEU A 162 -9.33 -0.60 -10.25
CA LEU A 162 -10.30 -1.67 -10.09
C LEU A 162 -10.81 -2.12 -11.47
N HIS A 163 -11.07 -3.41 -11.64
CA HIS A 163 -11.67 -3.92 -12.85
C HIS A 163 -12.45 -5.20 -12.58
N TRP A 164 -13.50 -5.42 -13.33
CA TRP A 164 -14.26 -6.66 -13.33
C TRP A 164 -13.49 -7.76 -14.09
N ASP A 165 -13.28 -8.89 -13.45
CA ASP A 165 -12.71 -10.09 -14.06
C ASP A 165 -13.86 -11.06 -14.39
N ALA A 166 -14.25 -11.11 -15.66
CA ALA A 166 -15.38 -11.92 -16.11
C ALA A 166 -15.12 -13.44 -15.97
N ASP A 167 -13.86 -13.87 -16.08
CA ASP A 167 -13.51 -15.29 -15.94
C ASP A 167 -13.66 -15.77 -14.50
N LYS A 168 -13.37 -14.90 -13.54
CA LYS A 168 -13.44 -15.20 -12.11
C LYS A 168 -14.68 -14.67 -11.43
N GLN A 169 -15.54 -13.94 -12.16
CA GLN A 169 -16.76 -13.31 -11.66
C GLN A 169 -16.53 -12.47 -10.41
N ARG A 170 -15.44 -11.69 -10.39
CA ARG A 170 -15.09 -10.85 -9.24
C ARG A 170 -14.39 -9.55 -9.63
N VAL A 171 -14.47 -8.58 -8.73
CA VAL A 171 -13.72 -7.33 -8.84
C VAL A 171 -12.28 -7.55 -8.40
N ARG A 172 -11.33 -7.16 -9.24
CA ARG A 172 -9.92 -7.23 -8.94
C ARG A 172 -9.33 -5.85 -8.73
N ILE A 173 -8.38 -5.76 -7.80
CA ILE A 173 -7.60 -4.57 -7.54
C ILE A 173 -6.18 -4.73 -8.09
N LYS A 174 -5.72 -3.74 -8.84
CA LYS A 174 -4.33 -3.64 -9.32
C LYS A 174 -3.70 -2.37 -8.76
N THR A 175 -2.49 -2.51 -8.29
CA THR A 175 -1.67 -1.37 -7.88
C THR A 175 -0.81 -0.95 -9.05
N TYR A 176 -0.79 0.35 -9.36
CA TYR A 176 0.06 0.92 -10.38
C TYR A 176 1.12 1.84 -9.75
N ASP A 177 2.27 1.88 -10.37
CA ASP A 177 3.27 2.89 -10.04
C ASP A 177 2.77 4.26 -10.52
N PRO A 178 2.79 5.31 -9.67
CA PRO A 178 2.28 6.62 -10.05
C PRO A 178 3.03 7.26 -11.24
N GLY A 179 4.23 6.80 -11.55
CA GLY A 179 4.96 7.23 -12.75
C GLY A 179 4.29 6.86 -14.08
N PHE A 180 3.36 5.91 -14.07
CA PHE A 180 2.59 5.53 -15.27
C PHE A 180 1.23 6.21 -15.36
N TYR A 181 0.84 6.97 -14.36
CA TYR A 181 -0.45 7.61 -14.24
C TYR A 181 -0.40 9.05 -14.74
N PHE A 182 -1.22 9.36 -15.74
CA PHE A 182 -1.34 10.66 -16.37
C PHE A 182 -2.81 11.07 -16.37
N PRO A 183 -3.27 11.80 -15.35
CA PRO A 183 -4.63 12.34 -15.29
C PRO A 183 -4.73 13.58 -16.18
N ILE A 184 -5.83 13.73 -16.89
CA ILE A 184 -6.16 14.92 -17.67
C ILE A 184 -7.34 15.58 -16.96
N VAL A 185 -7.11 16.75 -16.45
CA VAL A 185 -8.10 17.63 -15.83
C VAL A 185 -8.59 18.59 -16.91
N GLY A 186 -9.87 18.92 -16.91
CA GLY A 186 -10.46 19.86 -17.86
C GLY A 186 -9.87 21.27 -17.74
N GLU A 187 -10.00 22.08 -18.78
CA GLU A 187 -9.47 23.45 -18.77
C GLU A 187 -10.15 24.36 -17.72
N ASP A 188 -11.41 24.05 -17.39
CA ASP A 188 -12.23 24.79 -16.41
C ASP A 188 -12.16 24.16 -15.00
N ASP A 189 -11.50 22.99 -14.85
CA ASP A 189 -11.41 22.26 -13.59
C ASP A 189 -10.11 22.62 -12.88
N ASP A 190 -10.10 22.61 -11.56
CA ASP A 190 -8.87 22.68 -10.80
C ASP A 190 -8.30 21.27 -10.54
N GLY A 191 -7.04 21.18 -10.11
CA GLY A 191 -6.36 19.90 -9.87
C GLY A 191 -6.98 19.06 -8.75
N SER A 192 -7.95 19.61 -8.00
CA SER A 192 -8.68 18.92 -6.94
C SER A 192 -9.87 18.11 -7.48
N ASP A 193 -10.32 18.38 -8.71
CA ASP A 193 -11.42 17.68 -9.32
C ASP A 193 -11.03 16.27 -9.78
N PHE A 194 -12.02 15.37 -9.88
CA PHE A 194 -11.78 14.03 -10.38
C PHE A 194 -11.57 14.06 -11.90
N PRO A 195 -10.46 13.54 -12.44
CA PRO A 195 -10.16 13.62 -13.87
C PRO A 195 -11.22 12.96 -14.74
N ASP A 196 -11.70 13.63 -15.78
CA ASP A 196 -12.58 13.05 -16.78
C ASP A 196 -11.86 12.06 -17.71
N ARG A 197 -10.51 12.12 -17.78
CA ARG A 197 -9.70 11.22 -18.58
C ARG A 197 -8.42 10.84 -17.83
N ILE A 198 -8.10 9.55 -17.85
CA ILE A 198 -6.90 9.01 -17.21
C ILE A 198 -6.17 8.11 -18.20
N HIS A 199 -4.86 8.36 -18.36
CA HIS A 199 -3.98 7.52 -19.13
C HIS A 199 -3.01 6.75 -18.22
N PHE A 200 -2.82 5.48 -18.55
CA PHE A 200 -1.67 4.70 -18.08
C PHE A 200 -0.77 4.45 -19.27
N ALA A 201 0.43 5.02 -19.25
CA ALA A 201 1.35 4.96 -20.38
C ALA A 201 2.74 4.47 -19.97
N TRP A 202 3.33 3.61 -20.80
CA TRP A 202 4.68 3.09 -20.63
C TRP A 202 5.26 2.59 -21.93
N GLU A 203 6.59 2.59 -22.01
CA GLU A 203 7.29 2.05 -23.15
C GLU A 203 7.43 0.53 -23.06
N LEU A 204 7.25 -0.14 -24.18
CA LEU A 204 7.56 -1.54 -24.37
C LEU A 204 8.90 -1.63 -25.13
N PRO A 205 9.89 -2.37 -24.60
CA PRO A 205 11.17 -2.51 -25.28
C PRO A 205 11.04 -3.26 -26.61
N GLU A 206 12.05 -3.17 -27.44
CA GLU A 206 12.14 -3.95 -28.67
C GLU A 206 12.09 -5.46 -28.37
N ASP A 207 11.19 -6.18 -29.02
CA ASP A 207 11.11 -7.64 -28.96
C ASP A 207 11.72 -8.24 -30.24
N LYS A 208 12.98 -8.62 -30.16
CA LYS A 208 13.72 -9.22 -31.29
C LYS A 208 13.16 -10.57 -31.70
N ALA A 209 12.58 -11.33 -30.80
CA ALA A 209 12.02 -12.66 -31.09
C ALA A 209 10.76 -12.54 -31.97
N ARG A 210 9.93 -11.54 -31.70
CA ARG A 210 8.71 -11.26 -32.46
C ARG A 210 8.91 -10.21 -33.56
N ARG A 211 10.13 -9.68 -33.72
CA ARG A 211 10.48 -8.59 -34.65
C ARG A 211 9.61 -7.35 -34.47
N LEU A 212 9.28 -7.02 -33.21
CA LEU A 212 8.51 -5.85 -32.87
C LEU A 212 9.46 -4.73 -32.44
N PRO A 213 9.35 -3.52 -33.02
CA PRO A 213 10.14 -2.37 -32.57
C PRO A 213 9.75 -1.92 -31.15
N ALA A 214 10.50 -1.00 -30.58
CA ALA A 214 10.13 -0.36 -29.34
C ALA A 214 8.82 0.43 -29.53
N ARG A 215 7.88 0.29 -28.59
CA ARG A 215 6.52 0.80 -28.69
C ARG A 215 6.13 1.53 -27.42
N LEU A 216 5.27 2.52 -27.57
CA LEU A 216 4.52 3.12 -26.46
C LEU A 216 3.17 2.40 -26.35
N ARG A 217 2.80 1.93 -25.15
CA ARG A 217 1.44 1.47 -24.84
C ARG A 217 0.74 2.48 -23.96
N ARG A 218 -0.51 2.79 -24.31
CA ARG A 218 -1.38 3.66 -23.52
C ARG A 218 -2.73 2.98 -23.32
N ILE A 219 -3.13 2.87 -22.06
CA ILE A 219 -4.49 2.50 -21.66
C ILE A 219 -5.19 3.77 -21.22
N THR A 220 -6.35 4.07 -21.78
CA THR A 220 -7.13 5.29 -21.49
C THR A 220 -8.49 4.91 -20.95
N TYR A 221 -8.85 5.51 -19.83
CA TYR A 221 -10.21 5.57 -19.31
C TYR A 221 -10.73 6.99 -19.51
N HIS A 222 -11.83 7.14 -20.26
CA HIS A 222 -12.40 8.44 -20.60
C HIS A 222 -13.88 8.46 -20.26
N LEU A 223 -14.27 9.32 -19.34
CA LEU A 223 -15.67 9.60 -18.99
C LEU A 223 -16.23 10.61 -19.98
N ASP A 224 -17.09 10.17 -20.91
CA ASP A 224 -17.62 11.00 -21.98
C ASP A 224 -19.12 10.72 -22.19
N TRP A 225 -19.76 11.55 -23.03
CA TRP A 225 -21.16 11.38 -23.40
C TRP A 225 -21.42 10.02 -24.01
N ILE A 226 -22.59 9.42 -23.66
CA ILE A 226 -23.01 8.12 -24.18
C ILE A 226 -23.21 8.24 -25.69
N ARG A 227 -22.58 7.36 -26.43
CA ARG A 227 -22.63 7.30 -27.90
C ARG A 227 -23.49 6.14 -28.35
N PRO A 228 -24.00 6.18 -29.62
CA PRO A 228 -24.72 5.05 -30.19
C PRO A 228 -23.92 3.76 -30.14
N GLN A 229 -24.59 2.62 -30.21
CA GLN A 229 -23.99 1.28 -30.20
C GLN A 229 -22.89 1.15 -31.25
N SER A 230 -21.79 0.49 -30.87
CA SER A 230 -20.68 0.20 -31.78
C SER A 230 -20.28 -1.27 -31.69
N VAL A 231 -19.74 -1.79 -32.80
CA VAL A 231 -19.25 -3.18 -32.94
C VAL A 231 -17.88 -3.19 -33.58
N ASN A 232 -17.20 -4.35 -33.56
CA ASN A 232 -15.96 -4.51 -34.29
C ASN A 232 -16.15 -4.21 -35.79
N GLY A 233 -15.28 -3.41 -36.35
CA GLY A 233 -15.26 -3.02 -37.74
C GLY A 233 -13.84 -2.86 -38.26
N VAL A 234 -13.72 -2.32 -39.45
CA VAL A 234 -12.43 -1.94 -40.04
C VAL A 234 -12.53 -0.52 -40.60
N ASP A 235 -11.46 0.24 -40.49
CA ASP A 235 -11.35 1.55 -41.10
C ASP A 235 -11.08 1.47 -42.63
N ARG A 236 -10.95 2.63 -43.29
CA ARG A 236 -10.66 2.71 -44.71
C ARG A 236 -9.29 2.13 -45.08
N THR A 237 -8.40 1.96 -44.12
CA THR A 237 -7.05 1.40 -44.30
C THR A 237 -7.00 -0.10 -44.00
N GLY A 238 -8.13 -0.71 -43.59
CA GLY A 238 -8.24 -2.12 -43.23
C GLY A 238 -7.82 -2.42 -41.78
N ARG A 239 -7.63 -1.39 -40.94
CA ARG A 239 -7.31 -1.58 -39.51
C ARG A 239 -8.55 -1.91 -38.72
N PRO A 240 -8.46 -2.82 -37.74
CA PRO A 240 -9.56 -3.09 -36.83
C PRO A 240 -9.85 -1.87 -35.94
N VAL A 241 -11.10 -1.40 -35.98
CA VAL A 241 -11.63 -0.28 -35.19
C VAL A 241 -13.06 -0.59 -34.78
N ARG A 242 -13.60 0.14 -33.81
CA ARG A 242 -15.04 0.05 -33.53
C ARG A 242 -15.82 0.92 -34.48
N ALA A 243 -16.90 0.39 -35.01
CA ALA A 243 -17.79 1.07 -35.96
C ALA A 243 -19.19 1.21 -35.36
N THR A 244 -19.82 2.38 -35.54
CA THR A 244 -21.21 2.62 -35.10
C THR A 244 -22.17 1.70 -35.86
N VAL A 245 -23.10 1.06 -35.13
CA VAL A 245 -24.18 0.28 -35.71
C VAL A 245 -25.22 1.21 -36.26
N LEU A 246 -25.61 0.97 -37.52
CA LEU A 246 -26.68 1.71 -38.17
C LEU A 246 -27.92 0.81 -38.33
N SER A 247 -29.09 1.40 -38.27
CA SER A 247 -30.35 0.73 -38.61
C SER A 247 -30.36 0.25 -40.07
N GLU A 248 -31.14 -0.76 -40.37
CA GLU A 248 -31.37 -1.16 -41.76
C GLU A 248 -31.93 0.01 -42.56
N PRO A 249 -31.45 0.26 -43.78
CA PRO A 249 -31.99 1.29 -44.64
C PRO A 249 -33.46 0.97 -44.98
N SER A 250 -34.36 1.92 -44.79
CA SER A 250 -35.75 1.83 -45.19
C SER A 250 -35.98 2.72 -46.43
N ASP A 251 -36.96 2.39 -47.26
CA ASP A 251 -37.25 3.11 -48.51
C ASP A 251 -37.47 4.62 -48.33
N ASP A 252 -37.84 5.05 -47.10
CA ASP A 252 -38.14 6.45 -46.77
C ASP A 252 -37.17 7.10 -45.75
N GLN A 253 -36.23 6.36 -45.15
CA GLN A 253 -35.35 6.90 -44.11
C GLN A 253 -33.88 6.46 -44.31
N ALA A 254 -32.96 7.42 -44.18
CA ALA A 254 -31.54 7.14 -44.11
C ALA A 254 -31.22 6.30 -42.86
N PRO A 255 -30.18 5.42 -42.93
CA PRO A 255 -29.73 4.64 -41.79
C PRO A 255 -29.41 5.55 -40.60
N GLN A 256 -30.02 5.26 -39.45
CA GLN A 256 -29.78 6.01 -38.20
C GLN A 256 -28.92 5.20 -37.22
N PRO A 257 -28.13 5.86 -36.37
CA PRO A 257 -27.38 5.17 -35.32
C PRO A 257 -28.30 4.41 -34.37
N VAL A 258 -27.97 3.17 -34.05
CA VAL A 258 -28.70 2.30 -33.12
C VAL A 258 -28.27 2.60 -31.69
N LEU A 259 -29.26 2.69 -30.77
CA LEU A 259 -28.98 2.86 -29.34
C LEU A 259 -28.44 1.57 -28.72
N GLY A 260 -27.58 1.69 -27.71
CA GLY A 260 -27.11 0.59 -26.90
C GLY A 260 -28.22 -0.05 -26.06
N GLN A 261 -27.93 -1.21 -25.51
CA GLN A 261 -28.87 -1.90 -24.64
C GLN A 261 -29.13 -1.08 -23.36
N GLY A 262 -30.37 -0.79 -23.05
CA GLY A 262 -30.76 0.01 -21.89
C GLY A 262 -30.61 1.53 -22.05
N ASP A 263 -30.19 1.99 -23.23
CA ASP A 263 -30.10 3.41 -23.54
C ASP A 263 -31.46 3.97 -23.93
N THR A 264 -31.72 5.19 -23.50
CA THR A 264 -32.95 5.93 -23.81
C THR A 264 -32.60 7.34 -24.31
N LEU A 265 -33.50 7.96 -25.02
CA LEU A 265 -33.35 9.37 -25.41
C LEU A 265 -34.13 10.26 -24.43
N ASP A 266 -33.49 11.33 -24.02
CA ASP A 266 -34.17 12.39 -23.29
C ASP A 266 -35.05 13.26 -24.24
N PRO A 267 -35.89 14.17 -23.73
CA PRO A 267 -36.72 15.04 -24.57
C PRO A 267 -35.93 15.96 -25.51
N GLN A 268 -34.64 16.16 -25.26
CA GLN A 268 -33.72 16.96 -26.08
C GLN A 268 -32.97 16.12 -27.12
N GLY A 269 -33.14 14.78 -27.11
CA GLY A 269 -32.51 13.86 -28.04
C GLY A 269 -31.09 13.40 -27.60
N ALA A 270 -30.67 13.69 -26.38
CA ALA A 270 -29.44 13.17 -25.82
C ALA A 270 -29.64 11.73 -25.31
N ILE A 271 -28.60 10.89 -25.48
CA ILE A 271 -28.64 9.49 -25.02
C ILE A 271 -28.39 9.47 -23.52
N THR A 272 -29.24 8.75 -22.79
CA THR A 272 -29.15 8.56 -21.36
C THR A 272 -29.20 7.08 -21.01
N ARG A 273 -28.59 6.70 -19.90
CA ARG A 273 -28.55 5.32 -19.36
C ARG A 273 -28.83 5.32 -17.86
N LEU A 274 -29.70 4.43 -17.41
CA LEU A 274 -29.95 4.19 -16.00
C LEU A 274 -29.02 3.08 -15.50
N TYR A 275 -28.12 3.43 -14.58
CA TYR A 275 -27.21 2.46 -13.97
C TYR A 275 -27.85 1.80 -12.73
N PRO A 276 -27.50 0.53 -12.41
CA PRO A 276 -28.10 -0.20 -11.27
C PRO A 276 -27.96 0.49 -9.92
N TRP A 277 -26.94 1.33 -9.76
CA TRP A 277 -26.62 2.06 -8.53
C TRP A 277 -27.16 3.50 -8.52
N SER A 278 -27.91 3.91 -9.49
CA SER A 278 -28.40 5.29 -9.63
C SER A 278 -29.91 5.33 -9.81
N GLU A 279 -30.56 6.24 -9.11
CA GLU A 279 -31.98 6.52 -9.30
C GLU A 279 -32.26 7.42 -10.52
N ARG A 280 -31.25 8.10 -11.01
CA ARG A 280 -31.35 9.05 -12.12
C ARG A 280 -30.53 8.58 -13.32
N PRO A 281 -31.02 8.76 -14.54
CA PRO A 281 -30.24 8.44 -15.72
C PRO A 281 -29.01 9.36 -15.82
N SER A 282 -27.89 8.79 -16.22
CA SER A 282 -26.66 9.51 -16.52
C SER A 282 -26.51 9.72 -18.02
N TYR A 283 -25.88 10.81 -18.41
CA TYR A 283 -25.52 11.15 -19.78
C TYR A 283 -24.10 10.68 -20.15
N LYS A 284 -23.30 10.30 -19.14
CA LYS A 284 -21.89 9.91 -19.33
C LYS A 284 -21.69 8.42 -19.08
N THR A 285 -20.73 7.83 -19.79
CA THR A 285 -20.21 6.48 -19.61
C THR A 285 -18.69 6.49 -19.75
N VAL A 286 -18.01 5.48 -19.23
CA VAL A 286 -16.56 5.34 -19.38
C VAL A 286 -16.22 4.50 -20.60
N TYR A 287 -15.38 5.04 -21.45
CA TYR A 287 -14.80 4.36 -22.60
C TYR A 287 -13.37 3.90 -22.31
N LEU A 288 -13.08 2.65 -22.65
CA LEU A 288 -11.74 2.06 -22.55
C LEU A 288 -11.09 2.02 -23.91
N THR A 289 -9.88 2.57 -23.99
CA THR A 289 -8.99 2.43 -25.15
C THR A 289 -7.67 1.82 -24.71
N ASP A 290 -7.22 0.75 -25.37
CA ASP A 290 -5.90 0.16 -25.16
C ASP A 290 -5.18 0.07 -26.51
N ALA A 291 -4.18 0.90 -26.69
CA ALA A 291 -3.49 1.02 -27.96
C ALA A 291 -1.97 1.08 -27.78
N THR A 292 -1.27 0.71 -28.84
CA THR A 292 0.19 0.77 -28.94
C THR A 292 0.62 1.56 -30.16
N TRP A 293 1.71 2.33 -30.05
CA TRP A 293 2.33 3.08 -31.12
C TRP A 293 3.80 2.68 -31.23
N GLU A 294 4.32 2.59 -32.44
CA GLU A 294 5.77 2.44 -32.65
C GLU A 294 6.46 3.75 -32.30
N LEU A 295 7.49 3.72 -31.42
CA LEU A 295 8.23 4.93 -31.04
C LEU A 295 8.91 5.62 -32.23
N GLY A 296 9.28 4.85 -33.26
CA GLY A 296 9.85 5.38 -34.47
C GLY A 296 8.89 6.25 -35.31
N ASP A 297 7.60 6.07 -35.13
CA ASP A 297 6.55 6.83 -35.85
C ASP A 297 6.14 8.11 -35.08
N LEU A 298 6.49 8.22 -33.81
CA LEU A 298 6.24 9.39 -32.97
C LEU A 298 7.37 10.40 -33.17
N LYS A 299 7.27 11.21 -34.20
CA LYS A 299 8.28 12.24 -34.54
C LYS A 299 7.87 13.59 -33.97
N GLY A 300 8.75 14.18 -33.17
CA GLY A 300 8.55 15.49 -32.51
C GLY A 300 7.91 15.35 -31.14
N PRO A 301 7.74 16.45 -30.41
CA PRO A 301 7.05 16.45 -29.12
C PRO A 301 5.58 16.12 -29.34
N VAL A 302 5.13 14.98 -28.82
CA VAL A 302 3.76 14.50 -28.94
C VAL A 302 3.29 14.20 -27.52
N ASP A 303 2.28 14.90 -27.05
CA ASP A 303 1.69 14.69 -25.74
C ASP A 303 1.00 13.31 -25.66
N VAL A 304 1.10 12.65 -24.51
CA VAL A 304 0.43 11.37 -24.24
C VAL A 304 -1.08 11.43 -24.50
N ASP A 305 -1.73 12.58 -24.31
CA ASP A 305 -3.16 12.75 -24.61
C ASP A 305 -3.43 12.88 -26.13
N THR A 306 -2.54 13.54 -26.86
CA THR A 306 -2.74 13.88 -28.29
C THR A 306 -2.05 12.93 -29.27
N LEU A 307 -1.79 11.70 -28.86
CA LEU A 307 -1.16 10.69 -29.73
C LEU A 307 -1.97 10.45 -31.01
N PRO A 308 -1.31 10.34 -32.20
CA PRO A 308 -2.00 10.19 -33.48
C PRO A 308 -2.73 8.85 -33.56
N MET A 309 -4.06 8.90 -33.58
CA MET A 309 -4.92 7.70 -33.57
C MET A 309 -4.85 6.92 -34.89
N ASP A 310 -4.47 7.55 -35.99
CA ASP A 310 -4.23 6.91 -37.29
C ASP A 310 -3.05 5.95 -37.31
N LYS A 311 -2.15 6.06 -36.32
CA LYS A 311 -0.99 5.16 -36.12
C LYS A 311 -1.18 4.17 -34.97
N ALA A 312 -2.33 4.23 -34.30
CA ALA A 312 -2.63 3.36 -33.17
C ALA A 312 -2.86 1.91 -33.61
N HIS A 313 -2.35 0.97 -32.85
CA HIS A 313 -2.67 -0.45 -32.93
C HIS A 313 -3.46 -0.84 -31.70
N PHE A 314 -4.75 -1.07 -31.86
CA PHE A 314 -5.66 -1.38 -30.75
C PHE A 314 -5.49 -2.82 -30.29
N ALA A 315 -5.51 -3.01 -28.97
CA ALA A 315 -5.54 -4.34 -28.36
C ALA A 315 -6.94 -4.97 -28.52
N THR A 316 -7.00 -6.27 -28.33
CA THR A 316 -8.27 -7.03 -28.32
C THR A 316 -8.41 -7.72 -26.98
N ASN A 317 -9.59 -7.70 -26.38
CA ASN A 317 -9.87 -8.41 -25.13
C ASN A 317 -10.04 -9.93 -25.37
N GLY A 318 -10.20 -10.72 -24.28
CA GLY A 318 -10.39 -12.17 -24.35
C GLY A 318 -11.67 -12.61 -25.10
N GLN A 319 -12.63 -11.70 -25.27
CA GLN A 319 -13.89 -11.93 -26.00
C GLN A 319 -13.77 -11.55 -27.48
N GLY A 320 -12.62 -11.10 -27.94
CA GLY A 320 -12.38 -10.70 -29.31
C GLY A 320 -12.83 -9.28 -29.65
N GLU A 321 -13.26 -8.48 -28.66
CA GLU A 321 -13.64 -7.07 -28.90
C GLU A 321 -12.40 -6.19 -28.98
N ILE A 322 -12.42 -5.27 -29.92
CA ILE A 322 -11.37 -4.28 -30.13
C ILE A 322 -11.50 -3.22 -29.03
N LEU A 323 -10.39 -2.92 -28.38
CA LEU A 323 -10.32 -1.89 -27.33
C LEU A 323 -10.07 -0.50 -27.94
N ASP A 324 -10.93 -0.11 -28.85
CA ASP A 324 -11.01 1.24 -29.42
C ASP A 324 -12.31 1.88 -28.92
N GLN A 325 -12.20 2.65 -27.82
CA GLN A 325 -13.35 3.28 -27.16
C GLN A 325 -14.48 2.28 -26.83
N LEU A 326 -14.11 1.16 -26.21
CA LEU A 326 -15.08 0.19 -25.72
C LEU A 326 -15.88 0.79 -24.57
N ASP A 327 -17.21 0.82 -24.67
CA ASP A 327 -18.11 1.24 -23.59
C ASP A 327 -18.04 0.21 -22.45
N LEU A 328 -17.69 0.66 -21.24
CA LEU A 328 -17.61 -0.18 -20.05
C LEU A 328 -18.91 -0.27 -19.28
N TYR A 329 -19.98 0.42 -19.71
CA TYR A 329 -21.27 0.47 -19.05
C TYR A 329 -21.19 0.90 -17.58
N GLN A 330 -20.39 1.94 -17.30
CA GLN A 330 -20.21 2.54 -15.97
C GLN A 330 -20.04 4.06 -16.07
N ASP A 331 -20.59 4.79 -15.08
CA ASP A 331 -20.59 6.26 -15.04
C ASP A 331 -19.45 6.84 -14.17
N PHE A 332 -18.42 6.04 -13.90
CA PHE A 332 -17.26 6.44 -13.11
C PHE A 332 -15.99 5.74 -13.59
N ILE A 333 -14.87 6.43 -13.54
CA ILE A 333 -13.56 5.83 -13.84
C ILE A 333 -13.09 5.03 -12.62
N PRO A 334 -12.83 3.71 -12.74
CA PRO A 334 -12.49 2.85 -11.62
C PRO A 334 -11.01 2.95 -11.23
N VAL A 335 -10.49 4.17 -11.19
CA VAL A 335 -9.13 4.52 -10.80
C VAL A 335 -9.18 5.40 -9.57
N ILE A 336 -8.42 5.07 -8.55
CA ILE A 336 -8.36 5.83 -7.30
C ILE A 336 -6.92 6.32 -7.13
N HIS A 337 -6.74 7.63 -7.13
CA HIS A 337 -5.50 8.29 -6.77
C HIS A 337 -5.46 8.51 -5.24
N VAL A 338 -4.31 8.25 -4.66
CA VAL A 338 -4.07 8.35 -3.21
C VAL A 338 -2.88 9.29 -2.97
N PRO A 339 -3.13 10.56 -2.68
CA PRO A 339 -2.05 11.48 -2.34
C PRO A 339 -1.52 11.18 -0.92
N ASN A 340 -0.21 11.33 -0.72
CA ASN A 340 0.43 11.09 0.58
C ASN A 340 0.08 12.17 1.61
N THR A 341 -0.01 13.40 1.16
CA THR A 341 -0.44 14.57 1.95
C THR A 341 -1.67 15.18 1.30
N VAL A 342 -2.42 15.98 2.04
CA VAL A 342 -3.50 16.77 1.44
C VAL A 342 -2.87 17.70 0.41
N PRO A 343 -3.25 17.61 -0.89
CA PRO A 343 -2.72 18.50 -1.92
C PRO A 343 -3.00 19.96 -1.63
N GLU A 344 -2.15 20.85 -2.12
CA GLU A 344 -2.44 22.28 -2.08
C GLU A 344 -3.63 22.63 -2.98
N PRO A 345 -4.38 23.72 -2.71
CA PRO A 345 -5.50 24.13 -3.55
C PRO A 345 -5.07 24.30 -5.02
N GLY A 346 -5.78 23.62 -5.92
CA GLY A 346 -5.48 23.59 -7.35
C GLY A 346 -4.41 22.57 -7.76
N GLU A 347 -3.85 21.81 -6.82
CA GLU A 347 -2.88 20.75 -7.08
C GLU A 347 -3.55 19.38 -7.01
N HIS A 348 -3.05 18.44 -7.82
CA HIS A 348 -3.51 17.05 -7.82
C HIS A 348 -2.60 16.13 -6.99
N TRP A 349 -1.33 16.49 -6.87
CA TRP A 349 -0.26 15.63 -6.37
C TRP A 349 0.02 15.83 -4.89
N GLY A 350 0.32 14.73 -4.20
CA GLY A 350 0.79 14.74 -2.82
C GLY A 350 2.30 14.95 -2.70
N GLU A 351 2.77 15.28 -1.50
CA GLU A 351 4.19 15.45 -1.20
C GLU A 351 4.81 14.16 -0.65
N SER A 352 5.99 13.79 -1.14
CA SER A 352 6.76 12.66 -0.60
C SER A 352 7.20 12.90 0.84
N SER A 353 7.12 11.88 1.68
CA SER A 353 7.65 11.95 3.05
C SER A 353 9.17 12.15 3.09
N LEU A 354 9.89 11.77 2.04
CA LEU A 354 11.33 11.97 1.91
C LEU A 354 11.71 13.40 1.51
N ALA A 355 10.81 14.17 0.89
CA ALA A 355 11.12 15.48 0.30
C ALA A 355 11.82 16.43 1.29
N LYS A 356 11.37 16.45 2.56
CA LYS A 356 11.89 17.33 3.61
C LYS A 356 13.24 16.90 4.19
N VAL A 357 13.64 15.65 3.98
CA VAL A 357 14.83 15.06 4.61
C VAL A 357 15.92 14.65 3.61
N LEU A 358 15.70 14.81 2.31
CA LEU A 358 16.65 14.40 1.26
C LEU A 358 18.04 14.99 1.47
N GLN A 359 18.13 16.30 1.73
CA GLN A 359 19.42 16.97 1.94
C GLN A 359 20.14 16.49 3.18
N VAL A 360 19.39 16.14 4.24
CA VAL A 360 19.98 15.58 5.47
C VAL A 360 20.51 14.18 5.20
N PHE A 361 19.81 13.36 4.43
CA PHE A 361 20.30 12.04 4.04
C PHE A 361 21.52 12.10 3.13
N ASP A 362 21.63 13.11 2.28
CA ASP A 362 22.82 13.33 1.46
C ASP A 362 24.05 13.61 2.34
N GLU A 363 23.94 14.53 3.28
CA GLU A 363 25.02 14.87 4.18
C GLU A 363 25.35 13.70 5.13
N LEU A 364 24.33 12.99 5.61
CA LEU A 364 24.48 11.80 6.45
C LEU A 364 25.29 10.72 5.72
N SER A 365 24.92 10.42 4.47
CA SER A 365 25.63 9.41 3.65
C SER A 365 27.10 9.78 3.42
N GLY A 366 27.38 11.07 3.16
CA GLY A 366 28.75 11.58 3.05
C GLY A 366 29.54 11.46 4.35
N SER A 367 28.95 11.92 5.45
CA SER A 367 29.58 11.92 6.78
C SER A 367 29.83 10.51 7.32
N ASP A 368 28.90 9.57 7.08
CA ASP A 368 29.09 8.17 7.43
C ASP A 368 30.23 7.53 6.61
N THR A 369 30.36 7.89 5.35
CA THR A 369 31.46 7.41 4.49
C THR A 369 32.80 7.93 5.01
N ASP A 370 32.87 9.23 5.36
CA ASP A 370 34.09 9.83 5.91
C ASP A 370 34.43 9.28 7.32
N SER A 371 33.42 9.06 8.17
CA SER A 371 33.57 8.39 9.46
C SER A 371 34.12 6.96 9.32
N SER A 372 33.62 6.21 8.33
CA SER A 372 34.13 4.86 8.03
C SER A 372 35.57 4.88 7.55
N ARG A 373 35.96 5.86 6.72
CA ARG A 373 37.35 6.04 6.27
C ARG A 373 38.26 6.44 7.40
N ALA A 374 37.82 7.38 8.24
CA ALA A 374 38.56 7.80 9.42
C ALA A 374 38.73 6.64 10.41
N SER A 375 37.71 5.81 10.60
CA SER A 375 37.79 4.62 11.43
C SER A 375 38.82 3.60 10.90
N ALA A 376 38.86 3.38 9.58
CA ALA A 376 39.85 2.51 8.94
C ALA A 376 41.29 3.03 9.10
N THR A 377 41.47 4.36 8.98
CA THR A 377 42.81 5.00 9.20
C THR A 377 43.20 4.98 10.66
N THR A 378 42.26 5.13 11.59
CA THR A 378 42.55 5.02 13.04
C THR A 378 42.92 3.59 13.43
N GLY A 379 42.31 2.58 12.79
CA GLY A 379 42.69 1.16 12.96
C GLY A 379 44.07 0.78 12.39
N SER A 380 44.60 1.62 11.48
CA SER A 380 45.95 1.51 10.92
C SER A 380 46.69 2.85 11.07
N PRO A 381 47.14 3.20 12.28
CA PRO A 381 47.67 4.52 12.56
C PRO A 381 48.86 4.87 11.66
N ILE A 382 48.89 6.08 11.17
CA ILE A 382 50.04 6.61 10.42
C ILE A 382 51.18 6.83 11.40
N LEU A 383 52.27 6.08 11.23
CA LEU A 383 53.45 6.23 12.03
C LEU A 383 54.38 7.27 11.36
N ALA A 384 54.57 8.39 12.01
CA ALA A 384 55.55 9.37 11.60
C ALA A 384 56.89 9.01 12.26
N ILE A 385 57.87 8.70 11.42
CA ILE A 385 59.25 8.37 11.88
C ILE A 385 60.12 9.57 11.59
N SER A 386 60.71 10.14 12.64
CA SER A 386 61.71 11.20 12.51
C SER A 386 63.06 10.69 12.96
N GLY A 387 64.14 11.14 12.30
CA GLY A 387 65.52 10.79 12.64
C GLY A 387 66.35 10.36 11.44
N LYS A 388 67.65 10.12 11.64
CA LYS A 388 68.52 9.66 10.55
C LYS A 388 68.20 8.21 10.19
N ALA A 389 68.01 7.96 8.89
CA ALA A 389 67.79 6.60 8.39
C ALA A 389 69.02 5.71 8.67
N ILE A 390 68.80 4.50 9.21
CA ILE A 390 69.84 3.49 9.35
C ILE A 390 70.01 2.82 7.98
N ASN A 391 71.22 2.75 7.50
CA ASN A 391 71.60 2.10 6.24
C ASN A 391 71.00 2.67 4.94
N GLY A 392 70.62 3.97 4.91
CA GLY A 392 70.15 4.59 3.67
C GLY A 392 68.79 4.13 3.16
N GLN A 393 68.06 3.34 3.93
CA GLN A 393 66.68 2.96 3.58
C GLN A 393 65.72 4.15 3.80
N GLN A 394 65.06 4.59 2.74
CA GLN A 394 64.10 5.69 2.79
C GLN A 394 62.66 5.24 2.99
N GLN A 395 62.41 3.94 2.98
CA GLN A 395 61.08 3.37 3.18
C GLN A 395 61.08 2.29 4.24
N TYR A 396 60.20 2.43 5.21
CA TYR A 396 59.94 1.42 6.25
C TYR A 396 58.55 0.79 5.96
N THR A 397 58.53 -0.54 5.92
CA THR A 397 57.26 -1.27 5.86
C THR A 397 56.86 -1.64 7.28
N ALA A 398 55.73 -1.10 7.75
CA ALA A 398 55.17 -1.45 9.05
C ALA A 398 54.14 -2.58 8.91
N GLY A 399 54.18 -3.57 9.77
CA GLY A 399 53.24 -4.67 9.84
C GLY A 399 53.08 -5.18 11.28
N PRO A 400 52.03 -5.97 11.56
CA PRO A 400 51.79 -6.51 12.89
C PRO A 400 52.98 -7.32 13.40
N GLY A 401 53.50 -6.98 14.58
CA GLY A 401 54.60 -7.67 15.21
C GLY A 401 56.00 -7.28 14.73
N MET A 402 56.15 -6.27 13.85
CA MET A 402 57.46 -5.77 13.42
C MET A 402 58.10 -4.88 14.47
N VAL A 403 59.39 -5.11 14.71
CA VAL A 403 60.24 -4.24 15.53
C VAL A 403 61.00 -3.29 14.61
N LEU A 404 60.75 -2.00 14.75
CA LEU A 404 61.46 -0.95 14.02
C LEU A 404 62.63 -0.46 14.84
N THR A 405 63.87 -0.57 14.30
CA THR A 405 65.08 -0.04 14.92
C THR A 405 65.35 1.37 14.37
N LEU A 406 65.41 2.34 15.23
CA LEU A 406 65.66 3.74 14.87
C LEU A 406 67.12 4.12 15.13
N GLY A 407 67.64 5.06 14.30
CA GLY A 407 68.93 5.66 14.54
C GLY A 407 68.95 6.58 15.76
N GLU A 408 70.15 7.00 16.12
CA GLU A 408 70.35 7.91 17.26
C GLU A 408 69.56 9.19 17.10
N GLY A 409 68.69 9.52 18.09
CA GLY A 409 67.75 10.66 18.05
C GLY A 409 66.48 10.43 17.23
N GLY A 410 66.23 9.19 16.78
CA GLY A 410 65.00 8.84 16.09
C GLY A 410 63.81 8.71 17.04
N SER A 411 62.65 9.19 16.62
CA SER A 411 61.38 9.00 17.33
C SER A 411 60.31 8.48 16.40
N ILE A 412 59.42 7.65 16.93
CA ILE A 412 58.18 7.23 16.25
C ILE A 412 57.05 7.89 16.98
N THR A 413 56.28 8.64 16.25
CA THR A 413 55.05 9.26 16.76
C THR A 413 53.87 8.71 15.96
N SER A 414 52.85 8.21 16.60
CA SER A 414 51.58 7.93 15.95
C SER A 414 50.82 9.20 15.81
N VAL A 415 50.28 9.45 14.60
CA VAL A 415 49.34 10.55 14.39
C VAL A 415 48.00 10.10 14.93
N GLU A 416 47.61 10.66 16.07
CA GLU A 416 46.31 10.36 16.66
C GLU A 416 45.19 11.10 15.90
N THR A 417 44.27 10.34 15.32
CA THR A 417 43.06 10.83 14.63
C THR A 417 41.78 10.53 15.43
N SER A 418 41.94 10.01 16.65
CA SER A 418 40.84 9.55 17.50
C SER A 418 39.86 10.67 17.91
N GLY A 419 40.36 11.87 18.17
CA GLY A 419 39.54 13.04 18.51
C GLY A 419 38.60 13.45 17.36
N ASN A 420 39.13 13.54 16.15
CA ASN A 420 38.36 13.88 14.97
C ASN A 420 37.29 12.81 14.64
N LEU A 421 37.59 11.52 14.92
CA LEU A 421 36.64 10.45 14.73
C LEU A 421 35.45 10.55 15.70
N ALA A 422 35.68 10.97 16.94
CA ALA A 422 34.61 11.19 17.91
C ALA A 422 33.69 12.36 17.47
N GLU A 423 34.26 13.45 16.98
CA GLU A 423 33.51 14.58 16.46
C GLU A 423 32.69 14.21 15.22
N LEU A 424 33.26 13.44 14.29
CA LEU A 424 32.52 12.94 13.12
C LEU A 424 31.35 12.04 13.52
N ARG A 425 31.52 11.17 14.50
CA ARG A 425 30.42 10.32 15.01
C ARG A 425 29.33 11.12 15.69
N ASN A 426 29.68 12.15 16.46
CA ASN A 426 28.71 13.07 17.05
C ASN A 426 27.94 13.82 15.95
N HIS A 427 28.65 14.31 14.94
CA HIS A 427 28.00 14.96 13.79
C HIS A 427 27.02 14.04 13.04
N VAL A 428 27.41 12.79 12.81
CA VAL A 428 26.51 11.78 12.23
C VAL A 428 25.26 11.57 13.11
N GLN A 429 25.42 11.54 14.43
CA GLN A 429 24.29 11.42 15.35
C GLN A 429 23.39 12.66 15.30
N ASP A 430 23.96 13.85 15.29
CA ASP A 430 23.22 15.10 15.16
C ASP A 430 22.42 15.17 13.84
N LEU A 431 22.97 14.65 12.73
CA LEU A 431 22.28 14.54 11.46
C LEU A 431 21.11 13.56 11.52
N LYS A 432 21.26 12.40 12.19
CA LYS A 432 20.19 11.43 12.41
C LYS A 432 19.07 12.03 13.24
N ASP A 433 19.38 12.73 14.30
CA ASP A 433 18.40 13.40 15.15
C ASP A 433 17.67 14.53 14.39
N ARG A 434 18.39 15.23 13.51
CA ARG A 434 17.80 16.25 12.64
C ARG A 434 16.87 15.66 11.59
N ALA A 435 17.27 14.54 10.96
CA ALA A 435 16.41 13.82 10.01
C ALA A 435 15.14 13.34 10.70
N SER A 436 15.26 12.71 11.87
CA SER A 436 14.17 12.26 12.72
C SER A 436 13.20 13.39 13.06
N THR A 437 13.71 14.53 13.51
CA THR A 437 12.91 15.71 13.86
C THR A 437 12.21 16.30 12.64
N ALA A 438 12.92 16.43 11.51
CA ALA A 438 12.36 16.98 10.27
C ALA A 438 11.25 16.09 9.70
N ALA A 439 11.41 14.77 9.82
CA ALA A 439 10.41 13.78 9.44
C ALA A 439 9.28 13.59 10.47
N ARG A 440 9.37 14.24 11.64
CA ARG A 440 8.46 14.04 12.78
C ARG A 440 8.39 12.59 13.28
N LEU A 441 9.48 11.85 13.13
CA LEU A 441 9.61 10.47 13.59
C LEU A 441 10.41 10.45 14.90
N PRO A 442 9.77 10.28 16.07
CA PRO A 442 10.47 10.23 17.34
C PRO A 442 11.34 8.97 17.45
N ALA A 443 12.39 9.05 18.28
CA ALA A 443 13.29 7.92 18.50
C ALA A 443 12.58 6.64 18.94
N VAL A 444 11.44 6.76 19.62
CA VAL A 444 10.58 5.62 20.01
C VAL A 444 10.04 4.91 18.77
N ALA A 445 9.55 5.65 17.77
CA ALA A 445 9.00 5.09 16.54
C ALA A 445 10.08 4.42 15.67
N LEU A 446 11.32 4.91 15.76
CA LEU A 446 12.48 4.34 15.08
C LEU A 446 13.13 3.17 15.85
N GLY A 447 12.63 2.87 17.06
CA GLY A 447 13.21 1.81 17.92
C GLY A 447 14.60 2.16 18.47
N THR A 448 15.00 3.43 18.45
CA THR A 448 16.31 3.91 18.92
C THR A 448 16.26 4.51 20.32
N ALA A 449 15.06 4.72 20.88
CA ALA A 449 14.90 5.22 22.25
C ALA A 449 15.22 4.14 23.29
N ASP A 450 15.81 4.55 24.41
CA ASP A 450 15.96 3.66 25.56
C ASP A 450 14.62 3.55 26.30
N PRO A 451 14.02 2.36 26.41
CA PRO A 451 12.76 2.18 27.16
C PRO A 451 12.84 2.66 28.61
N ALA A 452 14.02 2.69 29.21
CA ALA A 452 14.25 3.13 30.58
C ALA A 452 14.06 4.66 30.78
N GLU A 453 14.09 5.44 29.72
CA GLU A 453 13.82 6.88 29.76
C GLU A 453 12.34 7.21 30.01
N PHE A 454 11.43 6.30 29.65
CA PHE A 454 9.99 6.50 29.79
C PHE A 454 9.49 5.90 31.13
N LYS A 455 9.20 6.78 32.08
CA LYS A 455 8.70 6.38 33.41
C LYS A 455 7.20 6.07 33.43
N SER A 456 6.45 6.40 32.39
CA SER A 456 5.02 6.16 32.28
C SER A 456 4.56 6.04 30.83
N GLY A 457 3.47 5.30 30.59
CA GLY A 457 2.82 5.24 29.29
C GLY A 457 2.40 6.61 28.75
N TYR A 458 2.02 7.54 29.63
CA TYR A 458 1.69 8.92 29.26
C TYR A 458 2.89 9.69 28.70
N GLN A 459 4.08 9.54 29.26
CA GLN A 459 5.30 10.15 28.71
C GLN A 459 5.64 9.58 27.34
N MET A 460 5.46 8.27 27.17
CA MET A 460 5.65 7.62 25.88
C MET A 460 4.63 8.16 24.85
N GLN A 461 3.37 8.31 25.23
CA GLN A 461 2.34 8.88 24.37
C GLN A 461 2.65 10.34 23.96
N LEU A 462 3.14 11.17 24.89
CA LEU A 462 3.59 12.52 24.57
C LEU A 462 4.77 12.54 23.58
N ALA A 463 5.66 11.56 23.66
CA ALA A 463 6.78 11.44 22.72
C ALA A 463 6.30 11.13 21.28
N PHE A 464 5.17 10.43 21.12
CA PHE A 464 4.54 10.19 19.82
C PHE A 464 3.76 11.39 19.26
N GLY A 465 3.53 12.46 20.02
CA GLY A 465 2.71 13.60 19.60
C GLY A 465 3.03 14.19 18.23
N PRO A 466 4.31 14.43 17.85
CA PRO A 466 4.66 14.90 16.51
C PRO A 466 4.27 13.95 15.41
N MET A 467 4.41 12.65 15.67
CA MET A 467 4.05 11.58 14.75
C MET A 467 2.52 11.41 14.65
N ASP A 468 1.79 11.53 15.74
CA ASP A 468 0.33 11.50 15.75
C ASP A 468 -0.26 12.58 14.84
N SER A 469 0.29 13.80 14.91
CA SER A 469 -0.10 14.91 14.03
C SER A 469 0.21 14.60 12.56
N LEU A 470 1.34 13.98 12.27
CA LEU A 470 1.71 13.58 10.91
C LEU A 470 0.77 12.50 10.38
N MET A 471 0.54 11.44 11.15
CA MET A 471 -0.34 10.33 10.76
C MET A 471 -1.78 10.77 10.56
N SER A 472 -2.29 11.65 11.41
CA SER A 472 -3.64 12.23 11.26
C SER A 472 -3.78 12.99 9.95
N GLY A 473 -2.79 13.81 9.57
CA GLY A 473 -2.78 14.52 8.30
C GLY A 473 -2.70 13.58 7.09
N MET A 474 -1.86 12.54 7.16
CA MET A 474 -1.72 11.55 6.10
C MET A 474 -2.98 10.69 5.94
N ARG A 475 -3.61 10.28 7.03
CA ARG A 475 -4.89 9.54 7.00
C ARG A 475 -6.04 10.39 6.50
N LEU A 476 -6.04 11.70 6.80
CA LEU A 476 -7.02 12.64 6.24
C LEU A 476 -6.93 12.72 4.71
N ALA A 477 -5.71 12.76 4.15
CA ALA A 477 -5.51 12.75 2.70
C ALA A 477 -6.08 11.48 2.03
N ARG A 478 -6.10 10.37 2.77
CA ARG A 478 -6.61 9.06 2.30
C ARG A 478 -8.11 8.86 2.50
N ASP A 479 -8.77 9.68 3.33
CA ASP A 479 -10.18 9.49 3.70
C ASP A 479 -11.10 9.40 2.48
N HIS A 480 -10.83 10.19 1.44
CA HIS A 480 -11.59 10.12 0.20
C HIS A 480 -11.40 8.79 -0.53
N ALA A 481 -10.16 8.34 -0.69
CA ALA A 481 -9.82 7.06 -1.32
C ALA A 481 -10.37 5.86 -0.51
N ASP A 482 -10.31 5.93 0.82
CA ASP A 482 -10.82 4.91 1.74
C ASP A 482 -12.36 4.73 1.65
N ARG A 483 -13.08 5.76 1.20
CA ARG A 483 -14.53 5.71 0.89
C ARG A 483 -14.82 5.33 -0.55
N LEU A 484 -14.00 5.78 -1.51
CA LEU A 484 -14.20 5.44 -2.92
C LEU A 484 -13.96 3.96 -3.20
N LEU A 485 -12.98 3.36 -2.55
CA LEU A 485 -12.62 1.96 -2.76
C LEU A 485 -13.83 1.01 -2.59
N PRO A 486 -14.49 0.93 -1.42
CA PRO A 486 -15.63 0.05 -1.24
C PRO A 486 -16.85 0.47 -2.10
N LYS A 487 -17.02 1.76 -2.39
CA LYS A 487 -18.08 2.25 -3.28
C LYS A 487 -17.89 1.73 -4.71
N PHE A 488 -16.68 1.80 -5.24
CA PHE A 488 -16.40 1.32 -6.60
C PHE A 488 -16.46 -0.20 -6.67
N VAL A 489 -16.06 -0.91 -5.63
CA VAL A 489 -16.20 -2.37 -5.55
C VAL A 489 -17.67 -2.78 -5.66
N GLN A 490 -18.55 -2.20 -4.86
CA GLN A 490 -19.99 -2.47 -4.89
C GLN A 490 -20.57 -2.23 -6.30
N ARG A 491 -20.26 -1.07 -6.91
CA ARG A 491 -20.74 -0.72 -8.25
C ARG A 491 -20.25 -1.68 -9.34
N LEU A 492 -18.98 -2.09 -9.26
CA LEU A 492 -18.42 -3.03 -10.23
C LEU A 492 -19.01 -4.44 -10.11
N PHE A 493 -19.33 -4.91 -8.90
CA PHE A 493 -20.05 -6.18 -8.72
C PHE A 493 -21.47 -6.09 -9.29
N GLN A 494 -22.16 -4.97 -9.15
CA GLN A 494 -23.47 -4.75 -9.76
C GLN A 494 -23.36 -4.64 -11.28
N ALA A 495 -22.36 -3.93 -11.82
CA ALA A 495 -22.09 -3.87 -13.25
C ALA A 495 -21.82 -5.25 -13.86
N GLY A 496 -21.06 -6.10 -13.12
CA GLY A 496 -20.79 -7.49 -13.47
C GLY A 496 -21.98 -8.43 -13.28
N GLN A 497 -23.10 -7.96 -12.74
CA GLN A 497 -24.31 -8.75 -12.46
C GLN A 497 -24.03 -9.98 -11.56
N HIS A 498 -23.14 -9.81 -10.58
CA HIS A 498 -22.83 -10.89 -9.65
C HIS A 498 -24.06 -11.28 -8.82
N PRO A 499 -24.42 -12.59 -8.72
CA PRO A 499 -25.68 -13.03 -8.09
C PRO A 499 -25.91 -12.50 -6.68
N ASP A 500 -24.86 -12.46 -5.84
CA ASP A 500 -24.94 -12.01 -4.44
C ASP A 500 -25.12 -10.50 -4.29
N TRP A 501 -24.81 -9.72 -5.33
CA TRP A 501 -24.87 -8.27 -5.33
C TRP A 501 -26.07 -7.68 -6.09
N VAL A 502 -26.73 -8.49 -6.90
CA VAL A 502 -27.92 -8.05 -7.67
C VAL A 502 -29.05 -7.71 -6.70
N GLY A 503 -29.55 -6.49 -6.80
CA GLY A 503 -30.67 -6.00 -5.98
C GLY A 503 -30.25 -5.40 -4.64
N LEU A 504 -28.97 -5.47 -4.25
CA LEU A 504 -28.48 -4.74 -3.09
C LEU A 504 -28.25 -3.26 -3.44
N PRO A 505 -28.58 -2.31 -2.56
CA PRO A 505 -28.21 -0.90 -2.75
C PRO A 505 -26.71 -0.69 -2.57
N VAL A 506 -26.14 0.34 -3.20
CA VAL A 506 -24.78 0.78 -2.89
C VAL A 506 -24.82 1.59 -1.60
N LEU A 507 -24.29 0.99 -0.53
CA LEU A 507 -24.26 1.61 0.80
C LEU A 507 -22.95 2.38 1.02
N PRO A 508 -22.99 3.45 1.82
CA PRO A 508 -21.77 4.10 2.27
C PRO A 508 -20.95 3.11 3.10
N ALA A 509 -19.72 2.88 2.65
CA ALA A 509 -18.77 2.04 3.34
C ALA A 509 -17.42 2.75 3.41
N LYS A 510 -16.60 2.37 4.37
CA LYS A 510 -15.27 2.96 4.56
C LYS A 510 -14.24 1.89 4.93
N LEU A 511 -13.05 2.03 4.39
CA LEU A 511 -11.87 1.31 4.85
C LEU A 511 -11.38 1.95 6.15
N MET A 512 -11.45 1.21 7.24
CA MET A 512 -10.93 1.62 8.53
C MET A 512 -9.50 1.15 8.69
N ARG A 513 -8.65 2.03 9.20
CA ARG A 513 -7.25 1.75 9.49
C ARG A 513 -7.09 1.58 11.00
N GLY A 514 -6.51 0.48 11.43
CA GLY A 514 -6.31 0.16 12.84
C GLY A 514 -5.39 1.15 13.57
N ALA A 515 -5.18 0.88 14.85
CA ALA A 515 -4.25 1.66 15.65
C ALA A 515 -2.82 1.51 15.12
N TYR A 516 -2.03 2.57 15.18
CA TYR A 516 -0.63 2.57 14.76
C TYR A 516 0.34 2.63 15.95
N THR A 517 -0.16 2.96 17.14
CA THR A 517 0.61 2.89 18.37
C THR A 517 0.18 1.65 19.17
N PRO A 518 1.12 0.94 19.80
CA PRO A 518 0.79 -0.15 20.68
C PRO A 518 -0.18 0.35 21.78
N THR A 519 -1.37 -0.21 21.80
CA THR A 519 -2.34 0.11 22.84
C THR A 519 -2.09 -0.80 24.05
N ASP A 520 -1.96 -0.24 25.24
CA ASP A 520 -1.91 -1.02 26.46
C ASP A 520 -3.28 -1.63 26.73
N LYS A 521 -3.46 -2.87 26.23
CA LYS A 521 -4.72 -3.61 26.35
C LYS A 521 -5.15 -3.78 27.82
N ALA A 522 -4.20 -3.84 28.74
CA ALA A 522 -4.50 -3.98 30.17
C ALA A 522 -5.04 -2.68 30.77
N ALA A 523 -4.43 -1.54 30.44
CA ALA A 523 -4.89 -0.22 30.88
C ALA A 523 -6.29 0.10 30.33
N VAL A 524 -6.55 -0.20 29.06
CA VAL A 524 -7.88 0.03 28.47
C VAL A 524 -8.92 -0.93 29.05
N LEU A 525 -8.56 -2.18 29.33
CA LEU A 525 -9.46 -3.10 30.04
C LEU A 525 -9.87 -2.56 31.42
N GLU A 526 -8.92 -2.00 32.18
CA GLU A 526 -9.16 -1.40 33.47
C GLU A 526 -10.04 -0.14 33.37
N GLU A 527 -9.77 0.71 32.34
CA GLU A 527 -10.60 1.89 32.05
C GLU A 527 -12.05 1.49 31.72
N VAL A 528 -12.22 0.55 30.79
CA VAL A 528 -13.54 0.04 30.37
C VAL A 528 -14.26 -0.63 31.54
N ALA A 529 -13.58 -1.45 32.34
CA ALA A 529 -14.13 -2.08 33.52
C ALA A 529 -14.58 -1.04 34.56
N THR A 530 -13.77 0.00 34.77
CA THR A 530 -14.09 1.10 35.71
C THR A 530 -15.29 1.91 35.20
N ALA A 531 -15.31 2.27 33.93
CA ALA A 531 -16.42 3.02 33.32
C ALA A 531 -17.74 2.22 33.37
N ARG A 532 -17.67 0.90 33.13
CA ARG A 532 -18.83 0.01 33.25
C ARG A 532 -19.33 -0.12 34.71
N ASN A 533 -18.42 -0.33 35.64
CA ASN A 533 -18.76 -0.41 37.08
C ASN A 533 -19.38 0.89 37.59
N ALA A 534 -18.90 2.03 37.08
CA ALA A 534 -19.49 3.35 37.34
C ALA A 534 -20.81 3.60 36.59
N LYS A 535 -21.29 2.64 35.76
CA LYS A 535 -22.51 2.74 34.94
C LYS A 535 -22.48 3.91 33.93
N LEU A 536 -21.29 4.31 33.50
CA LEU A 536 -21.10 5.37 32.48
C LEU A 536 -21.28 4.86 31.06
N ILE A 537 -21.00 3.57 30.82
CA ILE A 537 -21.13 2.89 29.52
C ILE A 537 -21.96 1.61 29.66
N SER A 538 -22.64 1.22 28.60
CA SER A 538 -23.36 -0.05 28.49
C SER A 538 -22.38 -1.23 28.33
N LEU A 539 -22.86 -2.46 28.56
CA LEU A 539 -22.07 -3.68 28.30
C LEU A 539 -21.68 -3.78 26.84
N GLU A 540 -22.59 -3.46 25.96
CA GLU A 540 -22.38 -3.44 24.52
C GLU A 540 -21.25 -2.46 24.10
N THR A 541 -21.31 -1.22 24.59
CA THR A 541 -20.25 -0.23 24.34
C THR A 541 -18.90 -0.69 24.89
N ALA A 542 -18.91 -1.34 26.07
CA ALA A 542 -17.70 -1.89 26.67
C ALA A 542 -17.07 -2.99 25.80
N ILE A 543 -17.87 -3.92 25.31
CA ILE A 543 -17.43 -5.02 24.45
C ILE A 543 -16.94 -4.49 23.11
N ARG A 544 -17.66 -3.56 22.46
CA ARG A 544 -17.21 -2.90 21.23
C ARG A 544 -15.88 -2.18 21.42
N ARG A 545 -15.69 -1.49 22.54
CA ARG A 545 -14.42 -0.84 22.85
C ARG A 545 -13.26 -1.83 22.99
N LEU A 546 -13.51 -3.01 23.58
CA LEU A 546 -12.53 -4.07 23.67
C LEU A 546 -12.23 -4.69 22.28
N GLN A 547 -13.25 -4.86 21.45
CA GLN A 547 -13.13 -5.33 20.08
C GLN A 547 -12.28 -4.39 19.23
N GLU A 548 -12.49 -3.06 19.35
CA GLU A 548 -11.68 -2.03 18.66
C GLU A 548 -10.17 -2.12 18.99
N ILE A 549 -9.81 -2.67 20.14
CA ILE A 549 -8.42 -2.82 20.60
C ILE A 549 -7.85 -4.20 20.24
N GLY A 550 -8.58 -4.99 19.44
CA GLY A 550 -8.13 -6.31 18.99
C GLY A 550 -8.21 -7.39 20.08
N TRP A 551 -9.24 -7.37 20.91
CA TRP A 551 -9.64 -8.55 21.70
C TRP A 551 -10.31 -9.53 20.74
N PRO A 552 -10.14 -10.86 20.96
CA PRO A 552 -10.70 -11.89 20.07
C PRO A 552 -12.21 -12.06 20.30
N ILE A 553 -12.96 -11.00 20.05
CA ILE A 553 -14.42 -10.97 20.11
C ILE A 553 -14.89 -10.75 18.66
N GLU A 554 -15.51 -11.77 18.08
CA GLU A 554 -15.96 -11.71 16.68
C GLU A 554 -17.27 -10.92 16.57
N ASP A 555 -18.22 -11.19 17.48
CA ASP A 555 -19.51 -10.51 17.52
C ASP A 555 -19.82 -10.05 18.97
N ALA A 556 -20.13 -8.76 19.10
CA ALA A 556 -20.44 -8.16 20.39
C ALA A 556 -21.76 -8.68 20.98
N GLU A 557 -22.78 -8.93 20.14
CA GLU A 557 -24.08 -9.41 20.59
C GLU A 557 -24.04 -10.89 21.01
N GLU A 558 -23.31 -11.70 20.26
CA GLU A 558 -23.10 -13.09 20.63
C GLU A 558 -22.33 -13.22 21.96
N GLU A 559 -21.36 -12.35 22.17
CA GLU A 559 -20.63 -12.30 23.44
C GLU A 559 -21.52 -11.83 24.60
N ILE A 560 -22.41 -10.88 24.37
CA ILE A 560 -23.42 -10.47 25.36
C ILE A 560 -24.32 -11.65 25.70
N LYS A 561 -24.83 -12.39 24.69
CA LYS A 561 -25.66 -13.58 24.91
C LYS A 561 -24.90 -14.66 25.71
N ARG A 562 -23.61 -14.85 25.43
CA ARG A 562 -22.75 -15.78 26.20
C ARG A 562 -22.55 -15.33 27.64
N ILE A 563 -22.36 -14.02 27.87
CA ILE A 563 -22.20 -13.45 29.21
C ILE A 563 -23.53 -13.58 30.00
N ASP A 564 -24.66 -13.28 29.36
CA ASP A 564 -25.98 -13.38 29.99
C ASP A 564 -26.35 -14.85 30.29
N ALA A 565 -26.03 -15.79 29.39
CA ALA A 565 -26.22 -17.21 29.62
C ALA A 565 -25.41 -17.70 30.83
N ARG A 566 -24.12 -17.31 30.94
CA ARG A 566 -23.29 -17.65 32.11
C ARG A 566 -23.81 -17.03 33.40
N SER A 567 -24.21 -15.76 33.36
CA SER A 567 -24.77 -15.08 34.53
C SER A 567 -26.05 -15.74 34.99
N PHE A 568 -26.87 -16.28 34.09
CA PHE A 568 -28.07 -17.05 34.41
C PHE A 568 -27.73 -18.42 35.00
N GLU A 569 -26.73 -19.14 34.47
CA GLU A 569 -26.23 -20.38 35.05
C GLU A 569 -25.66 -20.19 36.43
N ASP A 570 -24.88 -19.12 36.66
CA ASP A 570 -24.35 -18.77 37.97
C ASP A 570 -25.46 -18.44 38.97
N ALA A 571 -26.49 -17.68 38.52
CA ALA A 571 -27.66 -17.38 39.32
C ALA A 571 -28.48 -18.65 39.66
N ARG A 572 -28.62 -19.58 38.71
CA ARG A 572 -29.27 -20.88 38.88
C ARG A 572 -28.50 -21.76 39.87
N ASN A 573 -27.19 -21.86 39.71
CA ASN A 573 -26.32 -22.61 40.62
C ASN A 573 -26.37 -22.04 42.04
N LEU A 574 -26.43 -20.71 42.17
CA LEU A 574 -26.61 -20.05 43.47
C LEU A 574 -27.99 -20.34 44.04
N ALA A 575 -29.05 -20.33 43.23
CA ALA A 575 -30.41 -20.64 43.62
C ALA A 575 -30.55 -22.12 44.07
N ASP A 576 -29.91 -23.04 43.34
CA ASP A 576 -29.87 -24.46 43.71
C ASP A 576 -29.11 -24.67 45.05
N ALA A 577 -28.01 -23.91 45.24
CA ALA A 577 -27.26 -23.95 46.49
C ALA A 577 -28.05 -23.35 47.68
N LEU A 578 -28.94 -22.40 47.45
CA LEU A 578 -29.81 -21.77 48.46
C LEU A 578 -31.15 -22.51 48.64
N GLY A 579 -31.46 -23.51 47.81
CA GLY A 579 -32.65 -24.36 47.93
C GLY A 579 -33.98 -23.77 47.41
N ASN A 580 -33.93 -22.67 46.64
CA ASN A 580 -35.11 -22.01 46.07
C ASN A 580 -34.88 -21.54 44.60
N PRO A 581 -34.76 -22.47 43.65
CA PRO A 581 -34.48 -22.14 42.27
C PRO A 581 -35.59 -21.37 41.53
N GLU A 582 -36.86 -21.65 41.86
CA GLU A 582 -38.00 -21.02 41.18
C GLU A 582 -38.23 -19.56 41.61
N GLU A 583 -38.02 -19.21 42.86
CA GLU A 583 -38.13 -17.82 43.33
C GLU A 583 -37.02 -16.92 42.79
N THR A 584 -35.82 -17.47 42.54
CA THR A 584 -34.70 -16.72 42.01
C THR A 584 -34.88 -16.47 40.50
N ALA A 585 -35.41 -17.42 39.75
CA ALA A 585 -35.77 -17.25 38.35
C ALA A 585 -36.90 -16.21 38.17
N ALA A 586 -37.92 -16.24 39.03
CA ALA A 586 -39.01 -15.26 39.05
C ALA A 586 -38.54 -13.84 39.46
N PHE A 587 -37.57 -13.73 40.38
CA PHE A 587 -36.97 -12.46 40.78
C PHE A 587 -36.11 -11.83 39.68
N LEU A 588 -35.43 -12.65 38.87
CA LEU A 588 -34.64 -12.19 37.73
C LEU A 588 -35.51 -11.80 36.52
N GLY A 589 -36.79 -12.19 36.47
CA GLY A 589 -37.76 -11.79 35.45
C GLY A 589 -37.37 -12.20 34.01
N ARG A 590 -36.53 -13.22 33.86
CA ARG A 590 -35.96 -13.63 32.57
C ARG A 590 -36.19 -15.11 32.31
N GLU A 591 -36.61 -15.45 31.09
CA GLU A 591 -36.46 -16.78 30.54
C GLU A 591 -34.96 -17.06 30.29
N ALA A 592 -34.54 -18.31 30.41
CA ALA A 592 -33.16 -18.70 30.16
C ALA A 592 -32.78 -18.36 28.73
N PRO A 593 -31.72 -17.57 28.48
CA PRO A 593 -31.26 -17.31 27.12
C PRO A 593 -30.85 -18.64 26.45
N GLU A 594 -31.25 -18.82 25.18
CA GLU A 594 -30.77 -19.96 24.39
C GLU A 594 -29.24 -19.90 24.29
N GLN A 595 -28.57 -20.98 24.64
CA GLN A 595 -27.12 -21.07 24.46
C GLN A 595 -26.83 -21.10 22.95
N PRO A 596 -25.97 -20.24 22.44
CA PRO A 596 -25.51 -20.34 21.08
C PRO A 596 -24.81 -21.70 20.87
N ASP A 597 -25.10 -22.34 19.76
CA ASP A 597 -24.47 -23.60 19.42
C ASP A 597 -22.93 -23.48 19.46
N PRO A 598 -22.24 -24.43 20.10
CA PRO A 598 -20.78 -24.39 20.10
C PRO A 598 -20.28 -24.46 18.65
N PRO A 599 -19.24 -23.68 18.30
CA PRO A 599 -18.69 -23.67 16.94
C PRO A 599 -18.43 -25.10 16.49
N ALA A 600 -18.91 -25.45 15.29
CA ALA A 600 -18.77 -26.79 14.76
C ALA A 600 -17.28 -27.15 14.69
N VAL A 601 -16.84 -28.06 15.57
CA VAL A 601 -15.50 -28.62 15.51
C VAL A 601 -15.43 -29.45 14.21
N ILE A 602 -14.83 -28.91 13.17
CA ILE A 602 -14.51 -29.65 11.97
C ILE A 602 -13.42 -30.66 12.35
N LEU A 603 -13.86 -31.85 12.75
CA LEU A 603 -12.95 -32.99 12.88
C LEU A 603 -12.48 -33.33 11.46
N PRO A 604 -11.17 -33.43 11.24
CA PRO A 604 -10.68 -33.92 9.95
C PRO A 604 -11.28 -35.33 9.71
N ALA A 605 -11.82 -35.55 8.51
CA ALA A 605 -12.40 -36.81 8.10
C ALA A 605 -11.44 -37.95 8.41
N ALA A 606 -11.88 -38.89 9.24
CA ALA A 606 -11.14 -40.11 9.54
C ALA A 606 -10.90 -40.90 8.24
N GLY A 607 -9.64 -40.86 7.81
CA GLY A 607 -9.19 -41.77 6.74
C GLY A 607 -9.36 -43.20 7.20
N THR A 608 -10.10 -43.98 6.44
CA THR A 608 -10.19 -45.43 6.56
C THR A 608 -8.81 -46.04 6.34
N GLY A 609 -8.14 -46.39 7.41
CA GLY A 609 -6.89 -47.15 7.40
C GLY A 609 -6.93 -48.18 8.54
N THR A 610 -7.22 -49.41 8.17
CA THR A 610 -7.12 -50.62 9.00
C THR A 610 -5.69 -50.78 9.54
N GLY A 611 -5.53 -50.97 10.84
CA GLY A 611 -4.26 -51.52 11.37
C GLY A 611 -3.98 -51.22 12.85
N GLN A 612 -4.37 -52.18 13.67
CA GLN A 612 -3.71 -52.67 14.87
C GLN A 612 -3.60 -51.77 16.11
N ASP A 613 -4.37 -52.16 17.10
CA ASP A 613 -4.20 -51.93 18.54
C ASP A 613 -2.78 -52.30 18.98
N ASP A 614 -2.12 -51.35 19.66
CA ASP A 614 -1.09 -51.61 20.69
C ASP A 614 -0.40 -50.28 21.07
N ASP A 615 -1.06 -49.37 21.74
CA ASP A 615 -0.35 -48.27 22.43
C ASP A 615 -1.25 -47.45 23.41
N ALA A 616 -2.35 -48.06 23.87
CA ALA A 616 -3.24 -47.39 24.84
C ALA A 616 -2.85 -47.64 26.32
N GLN A 617 -1.75 -48.39 26.60
CA GLN A 617 -1.36 -48.75 27.95
C GLN A 617 -0.17 -47.94 28.51
N ALA A 618 0.53 -47.15 27.66
CA ALA A 618 1.71 -46.38 28.08
C ALA A 618 1.41 -44.96 28.54
N ALA A 619 0.20 -44.46 28.32
CA ALA A 619 -0.17 -43.07 28.72
C ALA A 619 -0.84 -42.95 30.09
N ALA A 620 -1.21 -44.09 30.71
CA ALA A 620 -1.85 -44.10 32.02
C ALA A 620 -0.87 -44.15 33.21
N ASP A 621 0.37 -44.57 32.96
CA ASP A 621 1.40 -44.69 34.03
C ASP A 621 2.31 -43.45 34.22
N ALA A 622 2.21 -42.47 33.34
CA ALA A 622 2.99 -41.23 33.47
C ALA A 622 2.30 -40.10 34.30
N GLY A 623 1.02 -40.29 34.65
CA GLY A 623 0.23 -39.29 35.39
C GLY A 623 0.26 -39.45 36.93
N ALA A 624 0.82 -40.53 37.45
CA ALA A 624 0.75 -40.86 38.89
C ALA A 624 2.01 -40.55 39.73
N ALA A 625 3.05 -40.00 39.09
CA ALA A 625 4.33 -39.76 39.79
C ALA A 625 4.70 -38.31 40.12
N ALA A 626 3.75 -37.34 39.97
CA ALA A 626 4.04 -35.91 40.18
C ALA A 626 3.16 -35.24 41.26
N SER A 627 2.67 -35.99 42.25
CA SER A 627 2.03 -35.40 43.45
C SER A 627 2.59 -36.02 44.73
N GLY A 628 3.74 -35.57 45.14
CA GLY A 628 4.33 -35.99 46.41
C GLY A 628 5.60 -35.21 46.73
N GLY A 629 5.48 -34.19 47.62
CA GLY A 629 6.60 -33.67 48.39
C GLY A 629 7.06 -32.27 48.03
N ASN A 630 6.68 -31.28 48.78
CA ASN A 630 7.59 -30.69 49.71
C ASN A 630 6.95 -29.67 50.65
N THR A 631 6.93 -30.00 51.96
CA THR A 631 6.94 -29.06 53.07
C THR A 631 8.39 -28.83 53.47
N ALA A 632 8.87 -27.62 53.39
CA ALA A 632 9.75 -26.91 54.30
C ALA A 632 9.98 -25.49 53.79
#